data_0b73772b76fef5676de503f15ec87c4f
#
_entry.id   0b73772b76fef5676de503f15ec87c4f
#
_cell.length_a   1.000
_cell.length_b   1.000
_cell.length_c   1.000
_cell.angle_alpha   90.00
_cell.angle_beta   90.00
_cell.angle_gamma   90.00
#
_symmetry.space_group_name_H-M   'P 1'
#
loop_
_entity.id
_entity.type
_entity.pdbx_description
1 polymer ?
#
loop_
_entity_poly.entity_id
_entity_poly.type
_entity_poly.pdbx_seq_one_letter_code
_entity_poly.pdbx_strand_id
1 'polypeptide(L)'
;MDIVIAYVDGQDPVWQKDYETYMKTPVLAKRFRDWGTLPYLFRGIQYQMPFIENVFLVVSHDSQVPSWVDRDNVKVVLHRDYIPEEYLPTFNSTTIGLFLHRIPGLGEQYLYFNDDIFPVGECHPEDYLRNGKVSIGISTHLFVTGM
;
A
#
# COMPACT_ATOMS: atom_id res chain seq x y z
N MET A 1 -14.26 2.58 8.48
CA MET A 1 -12.80 2.88 8.37
C MET A 1 -12.30 2.34 7.04
N ASP A 2 -11.45 3.08 6.35
CA ASP A 2 -10.92 2.68 5.04
C ASP A 2 -9.55 2.01 5.17
N ILE A 3 -9.11 1.30 4.12
CA ILE A 3 -7.76 0.80 4.00
C ILE A 3 -7.16 1.20 2.65
N VAL A 4 -5.91 1.64 2.68
CA VAL A 4 -5.11 1.97 1.49
C VAL A 4 -3.97 0.97 1.39
N ILE A 5 -3.83 0.33 0.25
CA ILE A 5 -2.75 -0.61 -0.05
C ILE A 5 -1.89 -0.01 -1.16
N ALA A 6 -0.60 0.25 -0.88
CA ALA A 6 0.35 0.62 -1.92
C ALA A 6 0.93 -0.66 -2.53
N TYR A 7 0.84 -0.76 -3.86
CA TYR A 7 1.30 -1.92 -4.60
C TYR A 7 2.17 -1.53 -5.78
N VAL A 8 3.18 -2.34 -6.04
CA VAL A 8 4.03 -2.23 -7.23
C VAL A 8 4.31 -3.61 -7.81
N ASP A 9 3.96 -3.79 -9.08
CA ASP A 9 4.45 -4.92 -9.87
C ASP A 9 5.79 -4.52 -10.52
N GLY A 10 6.88 -5.01 -9.97
CA GLY A 10 8.22 -4.76 -10.51
C GLY A 10 8.48 -5.43 -11.87
N GLN A 11 7.56 -6.24 -12.39
CA GLN A 11 7.65 -6.87 -13.71
C GLN A 11 6.83 -6.12 -14.78
N ASP A 12 6.03 -5.12 -14.38
CA ASP A 12 5.29 -4.30 -15.33
C ASP A 12 6.26 -3.52 -16.25
N PRO A 13 6.24 -3.76 -17.57
CA PRO A 13 7.18 -3.13 -18.50
C PRO A 13 7.00 -1.61 -18.60
N VAL A 14 5.79 -1.07 -18.35
CA VAL A 14 5.55 0.37 -18.34
C VAL A 14 6.26 1.00 -17.15
N TRP A 15 6.06 0.41 -15.97
CA TRP A 15 6.71 0.86 -14.75
C TRP A 15 8.24 0.73 -14.80
N GLN A 16 8.76 -0.39 -15.34
CA GLN A 16 10.21 -0.58 -15.50
C GLN A 16 10.83 0.49 -16.37
N LYS A 17 10.20 0.80 -17.52
CA LYS A 17 10.66 1.84 -18.43
C LYS A 17 10.73 3.21 -17.75
N ASP A 18 9.71 3.56 -16.98
CA ASP A 18 9.67 4.83 -16.25
C ASP A 18 10.73 4.87 -15.16
N TYR A 19 10.87 3.77 -14.41
CA TYR A 19 11.90 3.66 -13.37
C TYR A 19 13.31 3.86 -13.95
N GLU A 20 13.67 3.14 -15.01
CA GLU A 20 14.99 3.23 -15.64
C GLU A 20 15.26 4.61 -16.24
N THR A 21 14.22 5.21 -16.85
CA THR A 21 14.31 6.55 -17.44
C THR A 21 14.56 7.61 -16.36
N TYR A 22 13.84 7.55 -15.25
CA TYR A 22 13.93 8.53 -14.17
C TYR A 22 15.16 8.31 -13.27
N MET A 23 15.34 7.07 -12.82
CA MET A 23 16.42 6.72 -11.89
C MET A 23 17.79 6.58 -12.59
N LYS A 24 17.80 6.46 -13.93
CA LYS A 24 19.01 6.22 -14.75
C LYS A 24 19.81 5.00 -14.31
N THR A 25 19.13 4.03 -13.73
CA THR A 25 19.70 2.76 -13.25
C THR A 25 18.74 1.62 -13.56
N PRO A 26 19.25 0.41 -13.83
CA PRO A 26 18.39 -0.75 -14.02
C PRO A 26 17.55 -1.06 -12.78
N VAL A 27 16.36 -1.64 -13.00
CA VAL A 27 15.51 -2.14 -11.92
C VAL A 27 16.21 -3.27 -11.17
N LEU A 28 16.33 -3.11 -9.86
CA LEU A 28 16.87 -4.16 -9.01
C LEU A 28 15.76 -5.20 -8.73
N ALA A 29 15.76 -6.29 -9.49
CA ALA A 29 14.74 -7.35 -9.41
C ALA A 29 14.51 -7.87 -7.98
N LYS A 30 15.54 -7.86 -7.12
CA LYS A 30 15.40 -8.27 -5.70
C LYS A 30 14.53 -7.32 -4.88
N ARG A 31 14.52 -6.03 -5.21
CA ARG A 31 13.81 -5.00 -4.45
C ARG A 31 12.32 -4.98 -4.77
N PHE A 32 11.96 -5.28 -6.00
CA PHE A 32 10.60 -5.17 -6.53
C PHE A 32 10.03 -6.53 -6.94
N ARG A 33 10.47 -7.60 -6.26
CA ARG A 33 9.95 -8.94 -6.53
C ARG A 33 8.54 -9.07 -5.99
N ASP A 34 7.60 -9.33 -6.86
CA ASP A 34 6.28 -9.79 -6.46
C ASP A 34 6.35 -11.28 -6.04
N TRP A 35 5.89 -11.57 -4.83
CA TRP A 35 5.80 -12.94 -4.29
C TRP A 35 4.42 -13.56 -4.53
N GLY A 36 3.53 -12.87 -5.25
CA GLY A 36 2.15 -13.30 -5.47
C GLY A 36 1.32 -13.31 -4.19
N THR A 37 1.67 -12.47 -3.23
CA THR A 37 1.04 -12.46 -1.90
C THR A 37 -0.17 -11.55 -1.79
N LEU A 38 -0.35 -10.62 -2.70
CA LEU A 38 -1.44 -9.66 -2.69
C LEU A 38 -2.85 -10.31 -2.56
N PRO A 39 -3.20 -11.44 -3.21
CA PRO A 39 -4.50 -12.10 -3.00
C PRO A 39 -4.74 -12.55 -1.57
N TYR A 40 -3.67 -12.93 -0.85
CA TYR A 40 -3.76 -13.34 0.55
C TYR A 40 -3.98 -12.15 1.46
N LEU A 41 -3.39 -10.99 1.15
CA LEU A 41 -3.66 -9.74 1.85
C LEU A 41 -5.14 -9.36 1.74
N PHE A 42 -5.71 -9.37 0.53
CA PHE A 42 -7.14 -9.08 0.33
C PHE A 42 -8.05 -10.04 1.10
N ARG A 43 -7.74 -11.34 1.09
CA ARG A 43 -8.47 -12.32 1.89
C ARG A 43 -8.32 -12.06 3.40
N GLY A 44 -7.11 -11.73 3.84
CA GLY A 44 -6.84 -11.37 5.23
C GLY A 44 -7.69 -10.18 5.67
N ILE A 45 -7.76 -9.12 4.87
CA ILE A 45 -8.62 -7.95 5.14
C ILE A 45 -10.08 -8.38 5.22
N GLN A 46 -10.57 -9.13 4.24
CA GLN A 46 -11.96 -9.56 4.18
C GLN A 46 -12.38 -10.39 5.41
N TYR A 47 -11.52 -11.30 5.88
CA TYR A 47 -11.88 -12.21 6.96
C TYR A 47 -11.52 -11.69 8.35
N GLN A 48 -10.44 -10.92 8.47
CA GLN A 48 -9.91 -10.49 9.76
C GLN A 48 -10.29 -9.05 10.12
N MET A 49 -10.74 -8.26 9.13
CA MET A 49 -11.02 -6.83 9.31
C MET A 49 -12.40 -6.46 8.75
N PRO A 50 -13.50 -7.08 9.22
CA PRO A 50 -14.84 -6.88 8.65
C PRO A 50 -15.38 -5.46 8.82
N PHE A 51 -14.71 -4.62 9.62
CA PHE A 51 -15.04 -3.21 9.84
C PHE A 51 -14.49 -2.28 8.74
N ILE A 52 -13.70 -2.79 7.80
CA ILE A 52 -13.21 -2.01 6.66
C ILE A 52 -14.35 -1.79 5.67
N GLU A 53 -14.60 -0.52 5.35
CA GLU A 53 -15.69 -0.09 4.47
C GLU A 53 -15.25 -0.02 3.01
N ASN A 54 -14.06 0.55 2.78
CA ASN A 54 -13.52 0.72 1.44
C ASN A 54 -12.07 0.25 1.38
N VAL A 55 -11.72 -0.39 0.27
CA VAL A 55 -10.35 -0.79 -0.05
C VAL A 55 -9.86 0.04 -1.23
N PHE A 56 -8.77 0.76 -1.02
CA PHE A 56 -8.09 1.55 -2.06
C PHE A 56 -6.78 0.85 -2.43
N LEU A 57 -6.62 0.53 -3.71
CA LEU A 57 -5.38 0.00 -4.26
C LEU A 57 -4.65 1.12 -5.00
N VAL A 58 -3.50 1.53 -4.48
CA VAL A 58 -2.69 2.61 -5.01
C VAL A 58 -1.57 2.04 -5.88
N VAL A 59 -1.52 2.46 -7.14
CA VAL A 59 -0.54 2.02 -8.14
C VAL A 59 -0.04 3.20 -8.97
N SER A 60 1.10 3.06 -9.61
CA SER A 60 1.62 4.13 -10.50
C SER A 60 0.87 4.19 -11.83
N HIS A 61 0.53 3.03 -12.40
CA HIS A 61 -0.15 2.86 -13.69
C HIS A 61 -1.26 1.84 -13.60
N ASP A 62 -2.27 1.98 -14.43
CA ASP A 62 -3.38 1.03 -14.52
C ASP A 62 -2.93 -0.39 -14.93
N SER A 63 -1.83 -0.48 -15.69
CA SER A 63 -1.21 -1.77 -16.08
C SER A 63 -0.70 -2.59 -14.91
N GLN A 64 -0.45 -1.97 -13.76
CA GLN A 64 -0.02 -2.66 -12.54
C GLN A 64 -1.16 -3.33 -11.77
N VAL A 65 -2.40 -3.04 -12.11
CA VAL A 65 -3.55 -3.63 -11.43
C VAL A 65 -3.71 -5.09 -11.87
N PRO A 66 -3.59 -6.07 -10.96
CA PRO A 66 -3.78 -7.46 -11.33
C PRO A 66 -5.17 -7.72 -11.90
N SER A 67 -5.27 -8.55 -12.93
CA SER A 67 -6.53 -8.84 -13.64
C SER A 67 -7.63 -9.48 -12.78
N TRP A 68 -7.26 -10.06 -11.64
CA TRP A 68 -8.20 -10.66 -10.69
C TRP A 68 -8.78 -9.66 -9.71
N VAL A 69 -8.32 -8.40 -9.68
CA VAL A 69 -8.86 -7.35 -8.81
C VAL A 69 -10.25 -6.95 -9.29
N ASP A 70 -11.22 -7.14 -8.42
CA ASP A 70 -12.60 -6.71 -8.65
C ASP A 70 -12.72 -5.19 -8.42
N ARG A 71 -12.84 -4.45 -9.52
CA ARG A 71 -12.91 -2.98 -9.51
C ARG A 71 -14.25 -2.42 -9.01
N ASP A 72 -15.26 -3.26 -8.85
CA ASP A 72 -16.53 -2.84 -8.25
C ASP A 72 -16.40 -2.75 -6.72
N ASN A 73 -15.52 -3.57 -6.14
CA ASN A 73 -15.27 -3.63 -4.70
C ASN A 73 -13.94 -3.00 -4.26
N VAL A 74 -13.02 -2.76 -5.18
CA VAL A 74 -11.71 -2.16 -4.92
C VAL A 74 -11.56 -0.87 -5.71
N LYS A 75 -11.36 0.22 -5.02
CA LYS A 75 -11.11 1.54 -5.62
C LYS A 75 -9.65 1.64 -6.06
N VAL A 76 -9.42 1.56 -7.36
CA VAL A 76 -8.07 1.75 -7.93
C VAL A 76 -7.76 3.24 -7.99
N VAL A 77 -6.59 3.64 -7.47
CA VAL A 77 -6.12 5.02 -7.44
C VAL A 77 -4.73 5.09 -8.04
N LEU A 78 -4.55 5.91 -9.05
CA LEU A 78 -3.25 6.12 -9.68
C LEU A 78 -2.48 7.22 -8.94
N HIS A 79 -1.16 7.14 -8.94
CA HIS A 79 -0.33 8.18 -8.31
C HIS A 79 -0.69 9.58 -8.79
N ARG A 80 -0.98 9.75 -10.09
CA ARG A 80 -1.37 11.04 -10.69
C ARG A 80 -2.70 11.62 -10.18
N ASP A 81 -3.55 10.77 -9.57
CA ASP A 81 -4.87 11.21 -9.13
C ASP A 81 -4.81 11.98 -7.81
N TYR A 82 -3.69 11.85 -7.06
CA TYR A 82 -3.57 12.47 -5.73
C TYR A 82 -2.20 13.09 -5.44
N ILE A 83 -1.13 12.68 -6.15
CA ILE A 83 0.21 13.25 -5.98
C ILE A 83 0.37 14.44 -6.95
N PRO A 84 0.85 15.62 -6.48
CA PRO A 84 1.12 16.74 -7.36
C PRO A 84 2.11 16.39 -8.47
N GLU A 85 1.89 16.94 -9.66
CA GLU A 85 2.67 16.64 -10.87
C GLU A 85 4.16 16.86 -10.70
N GLU A 86 4.57 17.85 -9.92
CA GLU A 86 5.98 18.16 -9.64
C GLU A 86 6.73 17.06 -8.90
N TYR A 87 6.01 16.11 -8.28
CA TYR A 87 6.59 14.95 -7.58
C TYR A 87 6.46 13.63 -8.37
N LEU A 88 5.98 13.70 -9.62
CA LEU A 88 5.81 12.55 -10.49
C LEU A 88 6.85 12.51 -11.64
N PRO A 89 7.27 11.32 -12.08
CA PRO A 89 6.98 10.02 -11.48
C PRO A 89 7.74 9.84 -10.16
N THR A 90 7.14 9.11 -9.22
CA THR A 90 7.79 8.79 -7.95
C THR A 90 7.94 7.28 -7.75
N PHE A 91 9.10 6.89 -7.22
CA PHE A 91 9.45 5.51 -6.83
C PHE A 91 9.81 5.44 -5.35
N ASN A 92 9.38 6.46 -4.60
CA ASN A 92 9.64 6.60 -3.17
C ASN A 92 8.35 6.38 -2.38
N SER A 93 8.31 5.31 -1.57
CA SER A 93 7.16 4.97 -0.72
C SER A 93 6.78 6.09 0.26
N THR A 94 7.76 6.87 0.73
CA THR A 94 7.48 8.03 1.59
C THR A 94 6.69 9.10 0.86
N THR A 95 7.04 9.41 -0.40
CA THR A 95 6.30 10.36 -1.22
C THR A 95 4.88 9.87 -1.48
N ILE A 96 4.73 8.57 -1.80
CA ILE A 96 3.43 7.94 -2.00
C ILE A 96 2.57 8.10 -0.73
N GLY A 97 3.13 7.79 0.44
CA GLY A 97 2.43 7.86 1.72
C GLY A 97 2.06 9.29 2.15
N LEU A 98 2.90 10.28 1.88
CA LEU A 98 2.68 11.68 2.30
C LEU A 98 1.42 12.29 1.70
N PHE A 99 1.03 11.90 0.51
CA PHE A 99 -0.10 12.51 -0.21
C PHE A 99 -1.40 11.70 -0.11
N LEU A 100 -1.45 10.57 0.63
CA LEU A 100 -2.65 9.72 0.73
C LEU A 100 -3.91 10.50 1.16
N HIS A 101 -3.75 11.50 2.02
CA HIS A 101 -4.85 12.36 2.46
C HIS A 101 -5.57 13.12 1.33
N ARG A 102 -5.00 13.12 0.13
CA ARG A 102 -5.57 13.76 -1.07
C ARG A 102 -6.32 12.78 -1.97
N ILE A 103 -6.37 11.50 -1.62
CA ILE A 103 -7.12 10.51 -2.40
C ILE A 103 -8.61 10.86 -2.36
N PRO A 104 -9.25 11.03 -3.54
CA PRO A 104 -10.67 11.36 -3.60
C PRO A 104 -11.53 10.27 -2.94
N GLY A 105 -12.37 10.66 -1.98
CA GLY A 105 -13.29 9.76 -1.31
C GLY A 105 -12.67 8.89 -0.24
N LEU A 106 -11.41 9.10 0.13
CA LEU A 106 -10.80 8.48 1.30
C LEU A 106 -11.31 9.17 2.57
N GLY A 107 -11.73 8.36 3.57
CA GLY A 107 -12.16 8.87 4.87
C GLY A 107 -11.00 9.44 5.71
N GLU A 108 -11.33 10.23 6.73
CA GLU A 108 -10.33 10.79 7.65
C GLU A 108 -9.56 9.73 8.42
N GLN A 109 -10.19 8.59 8.65
CA GLN A 109 -9.61 7.45 9.38
C GLN A 109 -9.39 6.31 8.41
N TYR A 110 -8.14 6.03 8.14
CA TYR A 110 -7.74 4.94 7.27
C TYR A 110 -6.49 4.23 7.77
N LEU A 111 -6.34 2.98 7.40
CA LEU A 111 -5.14 2.18 7.60
C LEU A 111 -4.31 2.21 6.32
N TYR A 112 -3.00 2.33 6.46
CA TYR A 112 -2.07 2.26 5.33
C TYR A 112 -1.24 0.98 5.42
N PHE A 113 -1.37 0.15 4.40
CA PHE A 113 -0.67 -1.14 4.29
C PHE A 113 0.26 -1.12 3.08
N ASN A 114 1.44 -1.71 3.25
CA ASN A 114 2.21 -2.19 2.12
C ASN A 114 1.67 -3.56 1.70
N ASP A 115 2.01 -3.99 0.49
CA ASP A 115 1.58 -5.26 -0.10
C ASP A 115 2.16 -6.52 0.58
N ASP A 116 3.09 -6.33 1.52
CA ASP A 116 3.75 -7.36 2.33
C ASP A 116 3.33 -7.37 3.82
N ILE A 117 2.32 -6.59 4.20
CA ILE A 117 1.78 -6.54 5.57
C ILE A 117 0.43 -7.26 5.60
N PHE A 118 0.29 -8.25 6.49
CA PHE A 118 -0.90 -9.10 6.55
C PHE A 118 -1.54 -9.10 7.93
N PRO A 119 -2.87 -8.97 8.03
CA PRO A 119 -3.57 -9.29 9.28
C PRO A 119 -3.52 -10.82 9.49
N VAL A 120 -2.98 -11.23 10.64
CA VAL A 120 -2.78 -12.66 10.97
C VAL A 120 -3.78 -13.20 11.99
N GLY A 121 -4.70 -12.37 12.45
CA GLY A 121 -5.75 -12.70 13.41
C GLY A 121 -6.88 -11.70 13.32
N GLU A 122 -7.96 -11.98 14.06
CA GLU A 122 -9.12 -11.08 14.14
C GLU A 122 -8.68 -9.71 14.65
N CYS A 123 -9.05 -8.68 13.90
CA CYS A 123 -8.75 -7.29 14.22
C CYS A 123 -10.04 -6.53 14.53
N HIS A 124 -9.96 -5.59 15.47
CA HIS A 124 -11.07 -4.74 15.85
C HIS A 124 -10.71 -3.26 15.67
N PRO A 125 -11.68 -2.36 15.42
CA PRO A 125 -11.41 -0.92 15.29
C PRO A 125 -10.65 -0.35 16.49
N GLU A 126 -10.90 -0.88 17.69
CA GLU A 126 -10.28 -0.47 18.95
C GLU A 126 -8.79 -0.79 19.04
N ASP A 127 -8.29 -1.70 18.20
CA ASP A 127 -6.86 -2.00 18.10
C ASP A 127 -6.10 -0.82 17.48
N TYR A 128 -6.78 -0.07 16.62
CA TYR A 128 -6.21 1.06 15.88
C TYR A 128 -6.63 2.43 16.44
N LEU A 129 -7.83 2.51 17.03
CA LEU A 129 -8.40 3.75 17.56
C LEU A 129 -8.99 3.53 18.96
N ARG A 130 -8.43 4.22 19.97
CA ARG A 130 -8.94 4.20 21.34
C ARG A 130 -9.28 5.62 21.79
N ASN A 131 -10.54 5.84 22.16
CA ASN A 131 -11.04 7.15 22.61
C ASN A 131 -10.74 8.29 21.62
N GLY A 132 -10.89 8.02 20.31
CA GLY A 132 -10.63 8.97 19.23
C GLY A 132 -9.15 9.26 18.98
N LYS A 133 -8.23 8.49 19.57
CA LYS A 133 -6.77 8.63 19.38
C LYS A 133 -6.22 7.37 18.69
N VAL A 134 -5.25 7.59 17.82
CA VAL A 134 -4.54 6.48 17.15
C VAL A 134 -3.77 5.67 18.19
N SER A 135 -3.95 4.36 18.15
CA SER A 135 -3.19 3.40 18.96
C SER A 135 -1.87 3.10 18.25
N ILE A 136 -0.73 3.38 18.89
CA ILE A 136 0.59 3.14 18.35
C ILE A 136 1.25 2.00 19.13
N GLY A 137 1.64 0.93 18.43
CA GLY A 137 2.47 -0.13 18.97
C GLY A 137 3.94 0.31 18.99
N ILE A 138 4.60 0.20 20.13
CA ILE A 138 6.04 0.41 20.24
C ILE A 138 6.70 -0.96 20.24
N SER A 139 7.51 -1.24 19.21
CA SER A 139 8.36 -2.43 19.18
C SER A 139 9.79 -2.07 19.59
N THR A 140 10.27 -2.69 20.66
CA THR A 140 11.68 -2.57 21.07
C THR A 140 12.44 -3.81 20.62
N HIS A 141 13.44 -3.63 19.78
CA HIS A 141 14.37 -4.70 19.43
C HIS A 141 15.55 -4.71 20.39
N LEU A 142 15.71 -5.77 21.13
CA LEU A 142 16.93 -6.03 21.90
C LEU A 142 18.00 -6.50 20.90
N PHE A 143 18.96 -5.64 20.58
CA PHE A 143 20.16 -6.07 19.88
C PHE A 143 21.02 -6.84 20.88
N VAL A 144 20.99 -8.16 20.85
CA VAL A 144 22.00 -8.99 21.53
C VAL A 144 23.23 -8.97 20.63
N THR A 145 24.15 -8.05 20.90
CA THR A 145 25.51 -8.17 20.32
C THR A 145 26.15 -9.39 20.96
N GLY A 146 26.21 -10.49 20.20
CA GLY A 146 27.00 -11.66 20.59
C GLY A 146 28.46 -11.25 20.74
N MET A 147 29.00 -11.55 21.91
CA MET A 147 30.45 -11.55 22.15
C MET A 147 31.11 -12.68 21.37
#